data_7305f5dc70e99ed48e81efc8a4219bb8
#
_entry.id   7305f5dc70e99ed48e81efc8a4219bb8
#
_cell.length_a   1.000
_cell.length_b   1.000
_cell.length_c   1.000
_cell.angle_alpha   90.00
_cell.angle_beta   90.00
_cell.angle_gamma   90.00
#
_symmetry.space_group_name_H-M   'P 1'
#
loop_
_entity.id
_entity.type
_entity.pdbx_description
1 polymer ?
#
loop_
_entity_poly.entity_id
_entity_poly.type
_entity_poly.pdbx_seq_one_letter_code
_entity_poly.pdbx_strand_id
1 'polypeptide(L)'
;MPSQDIKAPSRRSLLTAGTAAVLLASVVVGYGFVNRAQSKQEVVQWTSAQAIPTVALAQLTPGGTHQTLTLPGTIQPYNRAAIFARVNGYVKSWDHDIGSSVKAGQVLATIDAPDLDQQLSQANATLASVKANEHFATLTANRNNILVQKQIVAQQLADQTAADAAAKKAVVDANEANVRQLEAMQSFKTLAAPFDGVVTARNVELGALISSGGSGQPLFEVSDLHRVRIYVQVPQSFSAGLVPGVKATFEMPQYPGVQFDATLSHVSKSMNATSRTMQVELQADNAAGKFFAGSYCNVHFEIPNDANLVTIPSTALVTGNQGTQVATLDSNNKVVLKKVQLGRDLGDSVEVIAGLSPSDRIINNPPETLAAGDTVRVAAATPQAAAPASPSKTSPQ
;
A
#
# COMPACT_ATOMS: atom_id res chain seq x y z
N MET A 1 -33.53 105.51 57.51
CA MET A 1 -33.09 104.11 57.43
C MET A 1 -33.80 103.36 58.49
N PRO A 2 -34.76 102.50 58.22
CA PRO A 2 -35.40 101.70 59.26
C PRO A 2 -34.65 100.32 59.44
N SER A 3 -34.34 100.10 60.72
CA SER A 3 -33.83 98.83 61.18
C SER A 3 -34.96 97.76 61.20
N GLN A 4 -34.76 96.62 60.49
CA GLN A 4 -35.67 95.50 60.53
C GLN A 4 -35.35 94.61 61.75
N ASP A 5 -36.33 94.59 62.70
CA ASP A 5 -36.32 93.64 63.80
C ASP A 5 -36.59 92.23 63.33
N ILE A 6 -35.58 91.40 63.42
CA ILE A 6 -35.71 89.93 63.19
C ILE A 6 -36.25 89.27 64.45
N LYS A 7 -37.53 88.93 64.40
CA LYS A 7 -38.21 88.17 65.45
C LYS A 7 -37.66 86.78 65.59
N ALA A 8 -37.05 86.39 66.69
CA ALA A 8 -36.52 85.10 66.96
C ALA A 8 -37.62 83.98 66.90
N PRO A 9 -37.43 82.89 66.24
CA PRO A 9 -38.43 81.78 66.11
C PRO A 9 -38.74 81.13 67.45
N SER A 10 -40.04 80.92 67.73
CA SER A 10 -40.49 80.29 68.99
C SER A 10 -39.95 78.88 69.18
N ARG A 11 -39.62 78.48 70.40
CA ARG A 11 -39.07 77.10 70.74
C ARG A 11 -39.92 75.95 70.19
N ARG A 12 -41.20 76.13 69.96
CA ARG A 12 -42.12 75.16 69.36
C ARG A 12 -41.90 74.97 67.85
N SER A 13 -41.61 76.03 67.12
CA SER A 13 -41.37 75.98 65.66
C SER A 13 -39.98 75.34 65.37
N LEU A 14 -39.00 75.50 66.25
CA LEU A 14 -37.68 74.78 66.15
C LEU A 14 -37.80 73.28 66.40
N LEU A 15 -38.65 72.90 67.37
CA LEU A 15 -38.88 71.47 67.64
C LEU A 15 -39.63 70.78 66.47
N THR A 16 -40.65 71.42 65.90
CA THR A 16 -41.38 70.87 64.73
C THR A 16 -40.53 70.84 63.47
N ALA A 17 -39.67 71.77 63.23
CA ALA A 17 -38.74 71.80 62.14
C ALA A 17 -37.64 70.71 62.33
N GLY A 18 -37.17 70.50 63.56
CA GLY A 18 -36.19 69.46 63.88
C GLY A 18 -36.73 68.01 63.68
N THR A 19 -38.00 67.83 64.18
CA THR A 19 -38.64 66.48 63.96
C THR A 19 -38.96 66.24 62.52
N ALA A 20 -39.35 67.23 61.72
CA ALA A 20 -39.53 67.05 60.25
C ALA A 20 -38.24 66.82 59.54
N ALA A 21 -37.12 67.44 59.92
CA ALA A 21 -35.79 67.17 59.36
C ALA A 21 -35.28 65.78 59.69
N VAL A 22 -35.50 65.27 60.92
CA VAL A 22 -35.15 63.94 61.31
C VAL A 22 -35.95 62.85 60.55
N LEU A 23 -37.26 63.08 60.36
CA LEU A 23 -38.13 62.24 59.57
C LEU A 23 -37.71 62.20 58.11
N LEU A 24 -37.42 63.38 57.53
CA LEU A 24 -36.89 63.43 56.14
C LEU A 24 -35.54 62.74 55.99
N ALA A 25 -34.63 62.93 56.93
CA ALA A 25 -33.34 62.23 56.96
C ALA A 25 -33.53 60.73 57.11
N SER A 26 -34.46 60.26 57.94
CA SER A 26 -34.76 58.85 58.09
C SER A 26 -35.35 58.23 56.86
N VAL A 27 -36.20 58.92 56.12
CA VAL A 27 -36.76 58.49 54.81
C VAL A 27 -35.67 58.44 53.73
N VAL A 28 -34.78 59.41 53.67
CA VAL A 28 -33.66 59.43 52.70
C VAL A 28 -32.68 58.33 53.00
N VAL A 29 -32.37 58.10 54.30
CA VAL A 29 -31.48 56.95 54.67
C VAL A 29 -32.15 55.60 54.38
N GLY A 30 -33.44 55.44 54.71
CA GLY A 30 -34.22 54.25 54.43
C GLY A 30 -34.31 53.99 52.92
N TYR A 31 -34.59 55.03 52.12
CA TYR A 31 -34.61 54.93 50.66
C TYR A 31 -33.22 54.56 50.10
N GLY A 32 -32.14 55.19 50.62
CA GLY A 32 -30.76 54.84 50.26
C GLY A 32 -30.36 53.42 50.56
N PHE A 33 -30.84 52.88 51.70
CA PHE A 33 -30.60 51.50 52.09
C PHE A 33 -31.32 50.47 51.17
N VAL A 34 -32.61 50.74 50.87
CA VAL A 34 -33.42 49.89 49.99
C VAL A 34 -32.88 49.96 48.57
N ASN A 35 -32.55 51.13 48.05
CA ASN A 35 -31.98 51.27 46.71
C ASN A 35 -30.59 50.58 46.59
N ARG A 36 -29.77 50.64 47.65
CA ARG A 36 -28.49 50.01 47.70
C ARG A 36 -28.60 48.47 47.78
N ALA A 37 -29.65 48.00 48.46
CA ALA A 37 -29.93 46.53 48.53
C ALA A 37 -30.42 45.99 47.17
N GLN A 38 -31.28 46.74 46.46
CA GLN A 38 -31.76 46.42 45.12
C GLN A 38 -30.60 46.40 44.09
N SER A 39 -29.79 47.46 44.08
CA SER A 39 -28.63 47.54 43.18
C SER A 39 -27.59 46.45 43.41
N LYS A 40 -27.40 46.04 44.67
CA LYS A 40 -26.55 44.89 44.97
C LYS A 40 -27.13 43.57 44.41
N GLN A 41 -28.43 43.36 44.49
CA GLN A 41 -29.09 42.18 43.91
C GLN A 41 -29.03 42.17 42.39
N GLU A 42 -29.25 43.34 41.71
CA GLU A 42 -29.13 43.47 40.29
C GLU A 42 -27.69 43.22 39.81
N VAL A 43 -26.68 43.77 40.50
CA VAL A 43 -25.27 43.57 40.18
C VAL A 43 -24.89 42.10 40.36
N VAL A 44 -25.35 41.44 41.43
CA VAL A 44 -25.09 39.99 41.66
C VAL A 44 -25.76 39.14 40.58
N GLN A 45 -27.01 39.45 40.19
CA GLN A 45 -27.70 38.75 39.11
C GLN A 45 -27.04 39.01 37.75
N TRP A 46 -26.63 40.23 37.47
CA TRP A 46 -25.93 40.57 36.23
C TRP A 46 -24.53 39.92 36.17
N THR A 47 -23.78 39.93 37.29
CA THR A 47 -22.47 39.27 37.36
C THR A 47 -22.60 37.77 37.25
N SER A 48 -23.59 37.15 37.89
CA SER A 48 -23.83 35.71 37.79
C SER A 48 -24.31 35.29 36.39
N ALA A 49 -25.08 36.12 35.70
CA ALA A 49 -25.52 35.84 34.32
C ALA A 49 -24.40 36.01 33.30
N GLN A 50 -23.42 36.88 33.55
CA GLN A 50 -22.21 37.02 32.71
C GLN A 50 -21.09 36.06 33.10
N ALA A 51 -21.12 35.46 34.29
CA ALA A 51 -20.15 34.46 34.74
C ALA A 51 -20.30 33.10 34.02
N ILE A 52 -21.43 32.90 33.28
CA ILE A 52 -21.62 31.67 32.52
C ILE A 52 -20.88 31.81 31.16
N PRO A 53 -19.74 31.13 30.96
CA PRO A 53 -19.00 31.23 29.71
C PRO A 53 -19.83 30.67 28.55
N THR A 54 -19.78 31.40 27.42
CA THR A 54 -20.42 30.94 26.19
C THR A 54 -19.39 30.15 25.36
N VAL A 55 -19.73 28.93 24.99
CA VAL A 55 -18.86 28.02 24.25
C VAL A 55 -19.47 27.63 22.91
N ALA A 56 -18.63 27.47 21.89
CA ALA A 56 -19.02 26.92 20.60
C ALA A 56 -18.88 25.41 20.62
N LEU A 57 -19.81 24.70 19.98
CA LEU A 57 -19.68 23.25 19.79
C LEU A 57 -18.86 22.96 18.55
N ALA A 58 -17.96 21.97 18.65
CA ALA A 58 -17.29 21.39 17.51
C ALA A 58 -18.26 20.47 16.76
N GLN A 59 -18.22 20.53 15.44
CA GLN A 59 -18.85 19.51 14.62
C GLN A 59 -17.99 18.24 14.68
N LEU A 60 -18.57 17.16 15.17
CA LEU A 60 -18.00 15.83 15.09
C LEU A 60 -18.14 15.36 13.65
N THR A 61 -17.04 15.13 13.00
CA THR A 61 -17.07 14.38 11.76
C THR A 61 -16.83 12.91 12.11
N PRO A 62 -17.83 12.02 11.89
CA PRO A 62 -17.57 10.59 12.01
C PRO A 62 -16.35 10.28 11.14
N GLY A 63 -15.38 9.58 11.69
CA GLY A 63 -14.25 9.11 10.90
C GLY A 63 -14.81 8.38 9.67
N GLY A 64 -14.30 8.72 8.48
CA GLY A 64 -14.78 8.09 7.25
C GLY A 64 -14.71 6.56 7.38
N THR A 65 -15.70 5.86 6.82
CA THR A 65 -15.73 4.39 6.83
C THR A 65 -14.51 3.77 6.15
N HIS A 66 -13.80 4.54 5.33
CA HIS A 66 -12.60 4.13 4.60
C HIS A 66 -11.54 5.22 4.67
N GLN A 67 -10.31 4.77 4.79
CA GLN A 67 -9.12 5.60 4.71
C GLN A 67 -8.42 5.33 3.39
N THR A 68 -8.08 6.36 2.65
CA THR A 68 -7.23 6.23 1.45
C THR A 68 -5.76 6.25 1.86
N LEU A 69 -5.06 5.17 1.57
CA LEU A 69 -3.61 5.06 1.73
C LEU A 69 -2.96 5.08 0.36
N THR A 70 -2.15 6.09 0.07
CA THR A 70 -1.40 6.21 -1.19
C THR A 70 0.03 5.78 -0.99
N LEU A 71 0.48 4.77 -1.74
CA LEU A 71 1.84 4.24 -1.67
C LEU A 71 2.45 4.09 -3.07
N PRO A 72 3.77 4.29 -3.19
CA PRO A 72 4.47 4.04 -4.45
C PRO A 72 4.52 2.55 -4.77
N GLY A 73 4.30 2.23 -6.03
CA GLY A 73 4.37 0.89 -6.58
C GLY A 73 5.24 0.81 -7.83
N THR A 74 5.72 -0.39 -8.12
CA THR A 74 6.47 -0.69 -9.36
C THR A 74 5.72 -1.75 -10.14
N ILE A 75 5.47 -1.48 -11.41
CA ILE A 75 4.82 -2.39 -12.34
C ILE A 75 5.85 -3.41 -12.84
N GLN A 76 5.51 -4.68 -12.75
CA GLN A 76 6.31 -5.80 -13.26
C GLN A 76 5.46 -6.63 -14.23
N PRO A 77 6.06 -7.32 -15.20
CA PRO A 77 5.32 -8.24 -16.05
C PRO A 77 4.74 -9.40 -15.22
N TYR A 78 3.67 -10.02 -15.71
CA TYR A 78 3.10 -11.20 -15.05
C TYR A 78 4.08 -12.37 -15.00
N ASN A 79 4.74 -12.65 -16.12
CA ASN A 79 5.87 -13.56 -16.23
C ASN A 79 7.02 -12.86 -16.95
N ARG A 80 8.24 -13.21 -16.58
CA ARG A 80 9.47 -12.72 -17.21
C ARG A 80 10.43 -13.90 -17.38
N ALA A 81 10.92 -14.11 -18.59
CA ALA A 81 11.93 -15.12 -18.89
C ALA A 81 13.18 -14.44 -19.48
N ALA A 82 14.29 -14.65 -18.80
CA ALA A 82 15.61 -14.33 -19.30
C ALA A 82 16.17 -15.56 -20.04
N ILE A 83 16.42 -15.43 -21.36
CA ILE A 83 16.80 -16.53 -22.23
C ILE A 83 18.32 -16.48 -22.45
N PHE A 84 19.00 -17.54 -22.05
CA PHE A 84 20.44 -17.72 -22.16
C PHE A 84 20.77 -18.84 -23.16
N ALA A 85 21.95 -18.77 -23.76
CA ALA A 85 22.46 -19.88 -24.55
C ALA A 85 22.89 -21.05 -23.66
N ARG A 86 22.60 -22.26 -24.11
CA ARG A 86 23.02 -23.51 -23.46
C ARG A 86 24.12 -24.21 -24.24
N VAL A 87 24.42 -23.74 -25.45
CA VAL A 87 25.49 -24.25 -26.34
C VAL A 87 26.38 -23.10 -26.79
N ASN A 88 27.66 -23.41 -27.06
CA ASN A 88 28.60 -22.48 -27.63
C ASN A 88 28.39 -22.37 -29.14
N GLY A 89 28.58 -21.21 -29.71
CA GLY A 89 28.46 -21.01 -31.14
C GLY A 89 28.34 -19.55 -31.52
N TYR A 90 27.92 -19.28 -32.75
CA TYR A 90 27.69 -17.93 -33.28
C TYR A 90 26.21 -17.74 -33.56
N VAL A 91 25.72 -16.52 -33.38
CA VAL A 91 24.33 -16.20 -33.74
C VAL A 91 24.22 -16.22 -35.29
N LYS A 92 23.43 -17.16 -35.80
CA LYS A 92 23.17 -17.30 -37.21
C LYS A 92 22.11 -16.34 -37.72
N SER A 93 21.00 -16.27 -37.00
CA SER A 93 19.85 -15.41 -37.29
C SER A 93 19.04 -15.12 -36.02
N TRP A 94 18.32 -14.03 -36.04
CA TRP A 94 17.23 -13.77 -35.10
C TRP A 94 16.01 -13.31 -35.89
N ASP A 95 14.82 -13.76 -35.46
CA ASP A 95 13.58 -13.58 -36.20
C ASP A 95 12.67 -12.52 -35.57
N HIS A 96 12.88 -12.21 -34.27
CA HIS A 96 12.07 -11.29 -33.51
C HIS A 96 12.93 -10.26 -32.79
N ASP A 97 12.60 -8.97 -33.00
CA ASP A 97 13.28 -7.84 -32.39
C ASP A 97 12.50 -7.31 -31.16
N ILE A 98 13.09 -6.36 -30.45
CA ILE A 98 12.49 -5.68 -29.29
C ILE A 98 11.11 -5.11 -29.68
N GLY A 99 10.11 -5.35 -28.83
CA GLY A 99 8.73 -4.93 -29.07
C GLY A 99 7.88 -5.94 -29.86
N SER A 100 8.48 -6.98 -30.44
CA SER A 100 7.74 -8.00 -31.19
C SER A 100 6.94 -8.90 -30.26
N SER A 101 5.69 -9.18 -30.62
CA SER A 101 4.87 -10.20 -29.94
C SER A 101 5.29 -11.58 -30.40
N VAL A 102 5.40 -12.51 -29.46
CA VAL A 102 5.81 -13.90 -29.69
C VAL A 102 4.89 -14.87 -28.99
N LYS A 103 4.75 -16.08 -29.53
CA LYS A 103 3.99 -17.19 -28.96
C LYS A 103 4.91 -18.20 -28.31
N ALA A 104 4.39 -18.99 -27.38
CA ALA A 104 5.09 -20.12 -26.77
C ALA A 104 5.64 -21.07 -27.85
N GLY A 105 6.92 -21.44 -27.75
CA GLY A 105 7.62 -22.26 -28.75
C GLY A 105 8.09 -21.53 -30.01
N GLN A 106 7.75 -20.26 -30.17
CA GLN A 106 8.20 -19.48 -31.35
C GLN A 106 9.70 -19.20 -31.28
N VAL A 107 10.38 -19.41 -32.42
CA VAL A 107 11.83 -19.25 -32.53
C VAL A 107 12.19 -17.77 -32.46
N LEU A 108 13.10 -17.43 -31.54
CA LEU A 108 13.63 -16.08 -31.37
C LEU A 108 14.94 -15.88 -32.14
N ALA A 109 15.82 -16.88 -32.04
CA ALA A 109 17.11 -16.89 -32.73
C ALA A 109 17.62 -18.32 -32.93
N THR A 110 18.54 -18.46 -33.87
CA THR A 110 19.25 -19.72 -34.14
C THR A 110 20.75 -19.52 -33.95
N ILE A 111 21.38 -20.46 -33.25
CA ILE A 111 22.82 -20.51 -33.01
C ILE A 111 23.45 -21.50 -34.00
N ASP A 112 24.51 -21.09 -34.67
CA ASP A 112 25.37 -21.97 -35.43
C ASP A 112 26.47 -22.52 -34.53
N ALA A 113 26.48 -23.82 -34.33
CA ALA A 113 27.40 -24.53 -33.43
C ALA A 113 28.10 -25.69 -34.18
N PRO A 114 29.05 -25.38 -35.07
CA PRO A 114 29.69 -26.40 -35.92
C PRO A 114 30.43 -27.47 -35.13
N ASP A 115 31.02 -27.12 -33.99
CA ASP A 115 31.69 -28.07 -33.10
C ASP A 115 30.73 -29.14 -32.58
N LEU A 116 29.53 -28.75 -32.18
CA LEU A 116 28.49 -29.70 -31.71
C LEU A 116 27.98 -30.57 -32.85
N ASP A 117 27.83 -30.02 -34.06
CA ASP A 117 27.44 -30.80 -35.26
C ASP A 117 28.49 -31.86 -35.61
N GLN A 118 29.78 -31.51 -35.51
CA GLN A 118 30.87 -32.49 -35.73
C GLN A 118 30.91 -33.56 -34.63
N GLN A 119 30.70 -33.20 -33.36
CA GLN A 119 30.62 -34.14 -32.26
C GLN A 119 29.47 -35.13 -32.45
N LEU A 120 28.30 -34.69 -32.86
CA LEU A 120 27.16 -35.55 -33.15
C LEU A 120 27.45 -36.47 -34.35
N SER A 121 28.06 -35.96 -35.41
CA SER A 121 28.47 -36.75 -36.55
C SER A 121 29.45 -37.86 -36.17
N GLN A 122 30.45 -37.54 -35.35
CA GLN A 122 31.42 -38.51 -34.84
C GLN A 122 30.76 -39.60 -33.95
N ALA A 123 29.84 -39.19 -33.06
CA ALA A 123 29.09 -40.10 -32.20
C ALA A 123 28.21 -41.08 -33.00
N ASN A 124 27.55 -40.58 -34.06
CA ASN A 124 26.76 -41.41 -34.98
C ASN A 124 27.62 -42.40 -35.73
N ALA A 125 28.80 -42.02 -36.21
CA ALA A 125 29.75 -42.94 -36.88
C ALA A 125 30.24 -44.02 -35.91
N THR A 126 30.53 -43.65 -34.66
CA THR A 126 30.92 -44.59 -33.60
C THR A 126 29.79 -45.59 -33.30
N LEU A 127 28.55 -45.08 -33.16
CA LEU A 127 27.37 -45.91 -32.93
C LEU A 127 27.15 -46.93 -34.06
N ALA A 128 27.31 -46.51 -35.31
CA ALA A 128 27.20 -47.38 -36.46
C ALA A 128 28.26 -48.53 -36.42
N SER A 129 29.50 -48.20 -36.03
CA SER A 129 30.58 -49.19 -35.87
C SER A 129 30.30 -50.23 -34.77
N VAL A 130 29.87 -49.74 -33.58
CA VAL A 130 29.59 -50.68 -32.47
C VAL A 130 28.33 -51.52 -32.72
N LYS A 131 27.33 -51.00 -33.44
CA LYS A 131 26.17 -51.80 -33.91
C LYS A 131 26.57 -52.90 -34.85
N ALA A 132 27.50 -52.67 -35.80
CA ALA A 132 28.00 -53.67 -36.68
C ALA A 132 28.73 -54.78 -35.89
N ASN A 133 29.55 -54.44 -34.89
CA ASN A 133 30.24 -55.37 -34.03
C ASN A 133 29.26 -56.22 -33.15
N GLU A 134 28.24 -55.61 -32.61
CA GLU A 134 27.16 -56.26 -31.84
C GLU A 134 26.42 -57.29 -32.72
N HIS A 135 26.04 -56.84 -33.93
CA HIS A 135 25.34 -57.69 -34.89
C HIS A 135 26.17 -58.93 -35.22
N PHE A 136 27.47 -58.78 -35.48
CA PHE A 136 28.39 -59.93 -35.71
C PHE A 136 28.46 -60.87 -34.50
N ALA A 137 28.60 -60.32 -33.27
CA ALA A 137 28.65 -61.13 -32.06
C ALA A 137 27.33 -61.90 -31.83
N THR A 138 26.18 -61.24 -32.06
CA THR A 138 24.86 -61.85 -31.96
C THR A 138 24.65 -62.98 -32.96
N LEU A 139 25.06 -62.79 -34.24
CA LEU A 139 25.02 -63.84 -35.21
C LEU A 139 25.92 -65.06 -34.83
N THR A 140 27.10 -64.81 -34.26
CA THR A 140 28.03 -65.83 -33.78
C THR A 140 27.47 -66.63 -32.60
N ALA A 141 26.88 -65.86 -31.59
CA ALA A 141 26.22 -66.48 -30.45
C ALA A 141 25.04 -67.40 -30.87
N ASN A 142 24.17 -66.88 -31.77
CA ASN A 142 23.06 -67.66 -32.30
C ASN A 142 23.49 -68.92 -33.04
N ARG A 143 24.55 -68.82 -33.85
CA ARG A 143 25.15 -70.00 -34.56
C ARG A 143 25.65 -71.05 -33.57
N ASN A 144 26.42 -70.59 -32.55
CA ASN A 144 26.98 -71.54 -31.57
C ASN A 144 25.88 -72.16 -30.70
N ASN A 145 24.83 -71.44 -30.36
CA ASN A 145 23.69 -71.97 -29.64
C ASN A 145 22.99 -73.14 -30.44
N ILE A 146 22.81 -72.92 -31.76
CA ILE A 146 22.28 -74.00 -32.66
C ILE A 146 23.23 -75.24 -32.71
N LEU A 147 24.57 -75.00 -32.75
CA LEU A 147 25.56 -76.08 -32.80
C LEU A 147 25.64 -76.90 -31.49
N VAL A 148 25.45 -76.20 -30.32
CA VAL A 148 25.34 -76.89 -29.02
C VAL A 148 24.10 -77.80 -28.99
N GLN A 149 22.97 -77.35 -29.47
CA GLN A 149 21.75 -78.16 -29.54
C GLN A 149 21.94 -79.41 -30.38
N LYS A 150 22.84 -79.34 -31.40
CA LYS A 150 23.24 -80.52 -32.24
C LYS A 150 24.42 -81.25 -31.65
N GLN A 151 24.90 -80.96 -30.44
CA GLN A 151 26.05 -81.58 -29.77
C GLN A 151 27.39 -81.50 -30.56
N ILE A 152 27.55 -80.47 -31.41
CA ILE A 152 28.75 -80.30 -32.28
C ILE A 152 29.84 -79.50 -31.54
N VAL A 153 29.47 -78.60 -30.63
CA VAL A 153 30.40 -77.74 -29.85
C VAL A 153 30.10 -77.80 -28.34
N ALA A 154 31.09 -77.47 -27.51
CA ALA A 154 30.97 -77.51 -26.07
C ALA A 154 30.04 -76.35 -25.58
N GLN A 155 29.26 -76.59 -24.54
CA GLN A 155 28.38 -75.58 -23.88
C GLN A 155 29.14 -74.30 -23.49
N GLN A 156 30.36 -74.43 -22.99
CA GLN A 156 31.24 -73.35 -22.62
C GLN A 156 31.43 -72.32 -23.75
N LEU A 157 31.54 -72.75 -25.01
CA LEU A 157 31.72 -71.85 -26.16
C LEU A 157 30.45 -71.09 -26.45
N ALA A 158 29.29 -71.71 -26.32
CA ALA A 158 28.02 -71.04 -26.49
C ALA A 158 27.80 -69.92 -25.38
N ASP A 159 28.08 -70.29 -24.13
CA ASP A 159 27.96 -69.35 -22.99
C ASP A 159 28.94 -68.18 -23.15
N GLN A 160 30.17 -68.44 -23.60
CA GLN A 160 31.17 -67.39 -23.85
C GLN A 160 30.73 -66.42 -24.96
N THR A 161 30.22 -66.95 -26.09
CA THR A 161 29.77 -66.13 -27.22
C THR A 161 28.47 -65.37 -26.89
N ALA A 162 27.59 -65.95 -26.07
CA ALA A 162 26.40 -65.27 -25.56
C ALA A 162 26.79 -64.13 -24.63
N ALA A 163 27.75 -64.32 -23.73
CA ALA A 163 28.28 -63.31 -22.86
C ALA A 163 28.95 -62.13 -23.64
N ASP A 164 29.72 -62.45 -24.73
CA ASP A 164 30.31 -61.43 -25.61
C ASP A 164 29.23 -60.63 -26.34
N ALA A 165 28.20 -61.31 -26.90
CA ALA A 165 27.08 -60.62 -27.53
C ALA A 165 26.34 -59.63 -26.53
N ALA A 166 26.11 -60.08 -25.27
CA ALA A 166 25.53 -59.26 -24.24
C ALA A 166 26.45 -58.09 -23.89
N ALA A 167 27.77 -58.30 -23.82
CA ALA A 167 28.73 -57.22 -23.58
C ALA A 167 28.70 -56.14 -24.71
N LYS A 168 28.71 -56.61 -26.00
CA LYS A 168 28.61 -55.69 -27.16
C LYS A 168 27.32 -54.96 -27.22
N LYS A 169 26.20 -55.58 -26.83
CA LYS A 169 24.92 -54.92 -26.71
C LYS A 169 24.97 -53.77 -25.67
N ALA A 170 25.55 -53.98 -24.52
CA ALA A 170 25.73 -52.95 -23.49
C ALA A 170 26.56 -51.76 -24.02
N VAL A 171 27.57 -52.00 -24.87
CA VAL A 171 28.36 -50.97 -25.55
C VAL A 171 27.49 -50.15 -26.55
N VAL A 172 26.60 -50.84 -27.28
CA VAL A 172 25.63 -50.15 -28.18
C VAL A 172 24.71 -49.24 -27.36
N ASP A 173 24.09 -49.76 -26.29
CA ASP A 173 23.18 -49.03 -25.43
C ASP A 173 23.84 -47.75 -24.85
N ALA A 174 25.11 -47.84 -24.44
CA ALA A 174 25.90 -46.69 -23.97
C ALA A 174 26.15 -45.64 -25.06
N ASN A 175 26.50 -46.08 -26.30
CA ASN A 175 26.71 -45.14 -27.42
C ASN A 175 25.39 -44.50 -27.89
N GLU A 176 24.29 -45.23 -27.87
CA GLU A 176 22.95 -44.64 -28.13
C GLU A 176 22.59 -43.57 -27.10
N ALA A 177 22.92 -43.79 -25.84
CA ALA A 177 22.70 -42.76 -24.81
C ALA A 177 23.56 -41.51 -25.08
N ASN A 178 24.81 -41.66 -25.54
CA ASN A 178 25.67 -40.53 -25.91
C ASN A 178 25.12 -39.77 -27.12
N VAL A 179 24.63 -40.44 -28.16
CA VAL A 179 23.99 -39.81 -29.31
C VAL A 179 22.77 -39.02 -28.87
N ARG A 180 21.85 -39.61 -28.06
CA ARG A 180 20.68 -38.89 -27.51
C ARG A 180 21.05 -37.65 -26.70
N GLN A 181 22.16 -37.72 -25.95
CA GLN A 181 22.66 -36.54 -25.22
C GLN A 181 23.07 -35.41 -26.16
N LEU A 182 23.81 -35.71 -27.24
CA LEU A 182 24.24 -34.71 -28.22
C LEU A 182 23.06 -34.14 -29.03
N GLU A 183 22.09 -34.98 -29.39
CA GLU A 183 20.83 -34.55 -30.03
C GLU A 183 20.04 -33.60 -29.15
N ALA A 184 19.95 -33.87 -27.84
CA ALA A 184 19.33 -32.96 -26.88
C ALA A 184 20.10 -31.62 -26.80
N MET A 185 21.44 -31.65 -26.83
CA MET A 185 22.26 -30.44 -26.91
C MET A 185 22.01 -29.65 -28.23
N GLN A 186 21.86 -30.38 -29.35
CA GLN A 186 21.56 -29.76 -30.64
C GLN A 186 20.22 -29.02 -30.65
N SER A 187 19.22 -29.53 -29.94
CA SER A 187 17.93 -28.80 -29.80
C SER A 187 18.09 -27.45 -29.16
N PHE A 188 19.11 -27.18 -28.34
CA PHE A 188 19.39 -25.90 -27.73
C PHE A 188 20.06 -24.88 -28.67
N LYS A 189 20.34 -25.23 -29.91
CA LYS A 189 20.74 -24.26 -30.96
C LYS A 189 19.60 -23.32 -31.31
N THR A 190 18.35 -23.72 -31.08
CA THR A 190 17.17 -22.93 -31.33
C THR A 190 16.70 -22.30 -30.04
N LEU A 191 16.75 -20.98 -29.94
CA LEU A 191 16.22 -20.22 -28.83
C LEU A 191 14.75 -19.94 -29.08
N ALA A 192 13.86 -20.44 -28.22
CA ALA A 192 12.42 -20.27 -28.36
C ALA A 192 11.82 -19.57 -27.14
N ALA A 193 10.71 -18.85 -27.37
CA ALA A 193 9.94 -18.21 -26.30
C ALA A 193 9.26 -19.26 -25.43
N PRO A 194 9.37 -19.21 -24.09
CA PRO A 194 8.78 -20.20 -23.19
C PRO A 194 7.27 -20.01 -23.00
N PHE A 195 6.73 -18.83 -23.27
CA PHE A 195 5.32 -18.48 -23.16
C PHE A 195 4.97 -17.33 -24.13
N ASP A 196 3.67 -17.04 -24.27
CA ASP A 196 3.16 -15.93 -25.07
C ASP A 196 3.53 -14.59 -24.40
N GLY A 197 4.12 -13.67 -25.15
CA GLY A 197 4.55 -12.39 -24.60
C GLY A 197 5.17 -11.46 -25.64
N VAL A 198 5.94 -10.51 -25.16
CA VAL A 198 6.65 -9.52 -25.95
C VAL A 198 8.15 -9.59 -25.66
N VAL A 199 8.98 -9.46 -26.67
CA VAL A 199 10.43 -9.35 -26.50
C VAL A 199 10.74 -7.98 -25.89
N THR A 200 11.18 -7.94 -24.64
CA THR A 200 11.48 -6.68 -23.94
C THR A 200 12.95 -6.29 -23.99
N ALA A 201 13.84 -7.25 -24.22
CA ALA A 201 15.26 -6.96 -24.46
C ALA A 201 15.86 -7.97 -25.44
N ARG A 202 16.80 -7.51 -26.27
CA ARG A 202 17.69 -8.28 -27.12
C ARG A 202 19.11 -7.77 -26.93
N ASN A 203 19.99 -8.62 -26.40
CA ASN A 203 21.38 -8.28 -26.09
C ASN A 203 22.35 -9.10 -26.94
N VAL A 204 21.96 -9.38 -28.17
CA VAL A 204 22.76 -10.20 -29.08
C VAL A 204 22.65 -9.67 -30.52
N GLU A 205 23.77 -9.75 -31.25
CA GLU A 205 23.88 -9.36 -32.64
C GLU A 205 24.26 -10.54 -33.54
N LEU A 206 23.97 -10.40 -34.84
CA LEU A 206 24.34 -11.41 -35.84
C LEU A 206 25.86 -11.63 -35.86
N GLY A 207 26.28 -12.90 -35.87
CA GLY A 207 27.69 -13.27 -35.87
C GLY A 207 28.39 -13.13 -34.49
N ALA A 208 27.69 -12.70 -33.46
CA ALA A 208 28.26 -12.65 -32.12
C ALA A 208 28.60 -14.05 -31.61
N LEU A 209 29.80 -14.20 -31.03
CA LEU A 209 30.20 -15.43 -30.34
C LEU A 209 29.48 -15.55 -29.01
N ILE A 210 28.85 -16.68 -28.80
CA ILE A 210 28.10 -16.98 -27.57
C ILE A 210 28.81 -18.13 -26.84
N SER A 211 28.97 -17.97 -25.53
CA SER A 211 29.48 -18.99 -24.64
C SER A 211 28.40 -19.50 -23.68
N SER A 212 28.21 -20.81 -23.60
CA SER A 212 27.31 -21.43 -22.62
C SER A 212 27.83 -21.27 -21.21
N GLY A 213 26.94 -20.99 -20.25
CA GLY A 213 27.30 -20.87 -18.83
C GLY A 213 27.99 -19.56 -18.44
N GLY A 214 28.05 -18.56 -19.31
CA GLY A 214 28.55 -17.23 -19.00
C GLY A 214 27.61 -16.51 -18.00
N SER A 215 28.19 -15.80 -17.05
CA SER A 215 27.47 -14.89 -16.11
C SER A 215 27.04 -13.59 -16.81
N GLY A 216 26.88 -13.63 -18.12
CA GLY A 216 26.55 -12.48 -18.97
C GLY A 216 25.07 -12.09 -18.90
N GLN A 217 24.74 -11.07 -19.68
CA GLN A 217 23.35 -10.65 -19.89
C GLN A 217 22.58 -11.74 -20.68
N PRO A 218 21.26 -11.92 -20.42
CA PRO A 218 20.44 -12.81 -21.23
C PRO A 218 20.45 -12.36 -22.68
N LEU A 219 20.42 -13.31 -23.62
CA LEU A 219 20.37 -13.00 -25.06
C LEU A 219 19.07 -12.31 -25.45
N PHE A 220 17.96 -12.81 -24.90
CA PHE A 220 16.63 -12.25 -25.04
C PHE A 220 15.94 -12.20 -23.69
N GLU A 221 15.01 -11.27 -23.56
CA GLU A 221 14.07 -11.22 -22.46
C GLU A 221 12.65 -11.19 -23.04
N VAL A 222 11.82 -12.14 -22.62
CA VAL A 222 10.41 -12.23 -22.99
C VAL A 222 9.57 -11.95 -21.76
N SER A 223 8.62 -11.01 -21.89
CA SER A 223 7.73 -10.60 -20.81
C SER A 223 6.28 -10.79 -21.22
N ASP A 224 5.50 -11.43 -20.35
CA ASP A 224 4.04 -11.48 -20.46
C ASP A 224 3.46 -10.17 -19.90
N LEU A 225 2.95 -9.34 -20.78
CA LEU A 225 2.38 -8.02 -20.46
C LEU A 225 0.85 -7.97 -20.58
N HIS A 226 0.15 -9.09 -20.82
CA HIS A 226 -1.32 -9.11 -20.87
C HIS A 226 -1.95 -8.73 -19.54
N ARG A 227 -1.31 -9.13 -18.47
CA ARG A 227 -1.55 -8.68 -17.10
C ARG A 227 -0.24 -8.21 -16.49
N VAL A 228 -0.35 -7.31 -15.53
CA VAL A 228 0.81 -6.81 -14.82
C VAL A 228 0.66 -7.05 -13.33
N ARG A 229 1.79 -7.18 -12.65
CA ARG A 229 1.90 -7.22 -11.20
C ARG A 229 2.42 -5.88 -10.71
N ILE A 230 1.83 -5.36 -9.67
CA ILE A 230 2.27 -4.12 -9.04
C ILE A 230 2.75 -4.47 -7.64
N TYR A 231 4.03 -4.25 -7.39
CA TYR A 231 4.62 -4.47 -6.08
C TYR A 231 4.65 -3.18 -5.29
N VAL A 232 4.08 -3.24 -4.09
CA VAL A 232 3.99 -2.10 -3.17
C VAL A 232 4.57 -2.50 -1.82
N GLN A 233 5.33 -1.59 -1.21
CA GLN A 233 5.89 -1.76 0.13
C GLN A 233 4.97 -1.06 1.14
N VAL A 234 4.26 -1.83 1.94
CA VAL A 234 3.26 -1.32 2.90
C VAL A 234 3.89 -1.25 4.29
N PRO A 235 3.85 -0.08 4.98
CA PRO A 235 4.29 0.05 6.36
C PRO A 235 3.49 -0.85 7.31
N GLN A 236 4.14 -1.32 8.38
CA GLN A 236 3.56 -2.24 9.37
C GLN A 236 2.23 -1.74 9.95
N SER A 237 2.10 -0.43 10.16
CA SER A 237 0.88 0.19 10.72
C SER A 237 -0.39 -0.05 9.89
N PHE A 238 -0.25 -0.32 8.58
CA PHE A 238 -1.37 -0.52 7.65
C PHE A 238 -1.52 -1.99 7.21
N SER A 239 -0.65 -2.88 7.68
CA SER A 239 -0.59 -4.27 7.20
C SER A 239 -1.82 -5.11 7.56
N ALA A 240 -2.48 -4.82 8.69
CA ALA A 240 -3.63 -5.59 9.17
C ALA A 240 -4.88 -5.45 8.29
N GLY A 241 -5.06 -4.31 7.61
CA GLY A 241 -6.22 -4.05 6.74
C GLY A 241 -6.08 -4.61 5.31
N LEU A 242 -4.89 -5.11 4.92
CA LEU A 242 -4.63 -5.56 3.57
C LEU A 242 -4.70 -7.09 3.47
N VAL A 243 -5.81 -7.56 2.95
CA VAL A 243 -6.06 -9.00 2.70
C VAL A 243 -6.27 -9.23 1.20
N PRO A 244 -5.94 -10.42 0.67
CA PRO A 244 -6.21 -10.75 -0.72
C PRO A 244 -7.68 -10.51 -1.09
N GLY A 245 -7.91 -9.92 -2.28
CA GLY A 245 -9.22 -9.52 -2.76
C GLY A 245 -9.58 -8.05 -2.52
N VAL A 246 -8.81 -7.29 -1.74
CA VAL A 246 -9.00 -5.85 -1.59
C VAL A 246 -8.79 -5.16 -2.93
N LYS A 247 -9.76 -4.31 -3.29
CA LYS A 247 -9.67 -3.47 -4.48
C LYS A 247 -8.81 -2.25 -4.18
N ALA A 248 -8.02 -1.85 -5.15
CA ALA A 248 -7.22 -0.65 -5.12
C ALA A 248 -7.25 0.00 -6.50
N THR A 249 -6.95 1.27 -6.56
CA THR A 249 -6.72 1.98 -7.83
C THR A 249 -5.28 2.43 -7.91
N PHE A 250 -4.78 2.68 -9.10
CA PHE A 250 -3.45 3.25 -9.27
C PHE A 250 -3.44 4.31 -10.37
N GLU A 251 -2.56 5.27 -10.16
CA GLU A 251 -2.29 6.34 -11.12
C GLU A 251 -0.85 6.26 -11.61
N MET A 252 -0.66 6.65 -12.86
CA MET A 252 0.65 6.67 -13.50
C MET A 252 0.97 8.09 -13.97
N PRO A 253 2.22 8.57 -13.83
CA PRO A 253 2.60 9.92 -14.25
C PRO A 253 2.34 10.23 -15.74
N GLN A 254 2.41 9.20 -16.61
CA GLN A 254 2.12 9.34 -18.03
C GLN A 254 0.63 9.48 -18.36
N TYR A 255 -0.27 9.22 -17.40
CA TYR A 255 -1.72 9.37 -17.55
C TYR A 255 -2.29 10.14 -16.35
N PRO A 256 -1.97 11.45 -16.21
CA PRO A 256 -2.36 12.21 -15.04
C PRO A 256 -3.88 12.32 -14.91
N GLY A 257 -4.40 12.06 -13.71
CA GLY A 257 -5.84 12.09 -13.41
C GLY A 257 -6.63 10.87 -13.91
N VAL A 258 -5.96 9.86 -14.49
CA VAL A 258 -6.61 8.61 -14.89
C VAL A 258 -6.31 7.54 -13.84
N GLN A 259 -7.35 7.01 -13.23
CA GLN A 259 -7.25 5.89 -12.29
C GLN A 259 -7.50 4.56 -13.01
N PHE A 260 -6.69 3.58 -12.70
CA PHE A 260 -6.78 2.22 -13.20
C PHE A 260 -7.06 1.27 -12.04
N ASP A 261 -7.88 0.26 -12.28
CA ASP A 261 -8.24 -0.73 -11.29
C ASP A 261 -7.14 -1.77 -11.10
N ALA A 262 -6.90 -2.13 -9.85
CA ALA A 262 -6.05 -3.26 -9.48
C ALA A 262 -6.68 -4.03 -8.30
N THR A 263 -6.34 -5.30 -8.19
CA THR A 263 -6.80 -6.15 -7.08
C THR A 263 -5.60 -6.73 -6.35
N LEU A 264 -5.61 -6.63 -5.02
CA LEU A 264 -4.61 -7.24 -4.16
C LEU A 264 -4.68 -8.77 -4.28
N SER A 265 -3.65 -9.38 -4.83
CA SER A 265 -3.60 -10.82 -5.06
C SER A 265 -2.83 -11.57 -3.97
N HIS A 266 -1.69 -11.03 -3.58
CA HIS A 266 -0.80 -11.68 -2.61
C HIS A 266 -0.23 -10.71 -1.59
N VAL A 267 -0.01 -11.23 -0.39
CA VAL A 267 0.64 -10.54 0.73
C VAL A 267 1.79 -11.42 1.19
N SER A 268 2.99 -10.87 1.33
CA SER A 268 4.20 -11.65 1.63
C SER A 268 4.18 -12.35 2.99
N LYS A 269 3.32 -11.93 3.93
CA LYS A 269 3.27 -12.39 5.33
C LYS A 269 4.62 -12.33 6.05
N SER A 270 5.54 -11.53 5.52
CA SER A 270 6.88 -11.31 6.05
C SER A 270 7.19 -9.81 6.02
N MET A 271 7.84 -9.33 7.07
CA MET A 271 8.29 -7.94 7.18
C MET A 271 9.77 -7.85 6.83
N ASN A 272 10.13 -6.87 6.01
CA ASN A 272 11.51 -6.48 5.86
C ASN A 272 11.97 -5.80 7.15
N ALA A 273 12.99 -6.36 7.81
CA ALA A 273 13.46 -5.88 9.11
C ALA A 273 14.06 -4.46 9.07
N THR A 274 14.65 -4.07 7.94
CA THR A 274 15.32 -2.78 7.75
C THR A 274 14.31 -1.66 7.50
N SER A 275 13.37 -1.87 6.58
CA SER A 275 12.38 -0.84 6.19
C SER A 275 11.08 -0.91 7.01
N ARG A 276 10.86 -1.98 7.76
CA ARG A 276 9.60 -2.30 8.48
C ARG A 276 8.37 -2.24 7.58
N THR A 277 8.54 -2.72 6.35
CA THR A 277 7.48 -2.80 5.36
C THR A 277 7.17 -4.25 4.99
N MET A 278 5.95 -4.49 4.61
CA MET A 278 5.46 -5.76 4.05
C MET A 278 5.23 -5.58 2.56
N GLN A 279 5.77 -6.48 1.75
CA GLN A 279 5.51 -6.46 0.31
C GLN A 279 4.15 -7.04 0.00
N VAL A 280 3.37 -6.31 -0.80
CA VAL A 280 2.11 -6.78 -1.37
C VAL A 280 2.17 -6.75 -2.89
N GLU A 281 1.44 -7.67 -3.51
CA GLU A 281 1.31 -7.79 -4.96
C GLU A 281 -0.14 -7.54 -5.35
N LEU A 282 -0.34 -6.56 -6.22
CA LEU A 282 -1.61 -6.35 -6.90
C LEU A 282 -1.50 -6.82 -8.35
N GLN A 283 -2.63 -7.18 -8.93
CA GLN A 283 -2.75 -7.52 -10.34
C GLN A 283 -3.69 -6.56 -11.03
N ALA A 284 -3.29 -6.13 -12.23
CA ALA A 284 -4.09 -5.29 -13.11
C ALA A 284 -4.10 -5.88 -14.53
N ASP A 285 -5.23 -5.77 -15.22
CA ASP A 285 -5.36 -6.15 -16.61
C ASP A 285 -4.71 -5.11 -17.52
N ASN A 286 -3.97 -5.56 -18.52
CA ASN A 286 -3.26 -4.71 -19.46
C ASN A 286 -3.55 -5.10 -20.92
N ALA A 287 -4.76 -5.58 -21.21
CA ALA A 287 -5.15 -5.95 -22.58
C ALA A 287 -4.95 -4.80 -23.61
N ALA A 288 -5.04 -3.56 -23.15
CA ALA A 288 -4.80 -2.37 -23.98
C ALA A 288 -3.31 -2.03 -24.19
N GLY A 289 -2.36 -2.75 -23.55
CA GLY A 289 -0.92 -2.52 -23.67
C GLY A 289 -0.42 -1.18 -23.14
N LYS A 290 -1.15 -0.54 -22.21
CA LYS A 290 -0.81 0.79 -21.67
C LYS A 290 0.28 0.76 -20.61
N PHE A 291 0.48 -0.37 -19.95
CA PHE A 291 1.40 -0.50 -18.83
C PHE A 291 2.69 -1.18 -19.27
N PHE A 292 3.80 -0.51 -19.02
CA PHE A 292 5.13 -1.02 -19.33
C PHE A 292 5.81 -1.58 -18.08
N ALA A 293 6.53 -2.68 -18.22
CA ALA A 293 7.35 -3.24 -17.16
C ALA A 293 8.40 -2.24 -16.69
N GLY A 294 8.61 -2.14 -15.39
CA GLY A 294 9.54 -1.18 -14.78
C GLY A 294 8.94 0.20 -14.52
N SER A 295 7.70 0.48 -14.97
CA SER A 295 7.05 1.77 -14.71
C SER A 295 6.71 1.93 -13.23
N TYR A 296 6.80 3.17 -12.77
CA TYR A 296 6.37 3.63 -11.46
C TYR A 296 4.88 4.01 -11.48
N CYS A 297 4.18 3.76 -10.38
CA CYS A 297 2.81 4.18 -10.17
C CYS A 297 2.54 4.53 -8.70
N ASN A 298 1.48 5.30 -8.45
CA ASN A 298 0.94 5.54 -7.11
C ASN A 298 -0.30 4.68 -6.92
N VAL A 299 -0.28 3.81 -5.92
CA VAL A 299 -1.40 2.92 -5.61
C VAL A 299 -2.19 3.47 -4.45
N HIS A 300 -3.51 3.57 -4.64
CA HIS A 300 -4.48 4.06 -3.66
C HIS A 300 -5.27 2.87 -3.11
N PHE A 301 -5.04 2.56 -1.84
CA PHE A 301 -5.79 1.54 -1.12
C PHE A 301 -6.94 2.19 -0.36
N GLU A 302 -8.12 1.62 -0.46
CA GLU A 302 -9.25 1.93 0.42
C GLU A 302 -9.25 0.94 1.58
N ILE A 303 -8.73 1.36 2.72
CA ILE A 303 -8.65 0.52 3.92
C ILE A 303 -9.87 0.82 4.78
N PRO A 304 -10.64 -0.20 5.22
CA PRO A 304 -11.70 0.00 6.19
C PRO A 304 -11.15 0.68 7.44
N ASN A 305 -11.80 1.74 7.86
CA ASN A 305 -11.49 2.44 9.10
C ASN A 305 -12.35 1.90 10.24
N ASP A 306 -11.85 1.99 11.48
CA ASP A 306 -12.67 1.60 12.63
C ASP A 306 -13.90 2.51 12.71
N ALA A 307 -15.08 1.94 12.74
CA ALA A 307 -16.35 2.66 12.75
C ALA A 307 -16.53 3.60 13.97
N ASN A 308 -15.68 3.44 15.00
CA ASN A 308 -15.70 4.24 16.21
C ASN A 308 -14.71 5.42 16.20
N LEU A 309 -13.94 5.59 15.13
CA LEU A 309 -13.04 6.73 15.02
C LEU A 309 -13.83 8.01 14.84
N VAL A 310 -13.53 8.98 15.69
CA VAL A 310 -14.11 10.33 15.65
C VAL A 310 -13.01 11.32 15.37
N THR A 311 -13.21 12.18 14.38
CA THR A 311 -12.29 13.28 14.10
C THR A 311 -12.80 14.54 14.75
N ILE A 312 -11.93 15.19 15.52
CA ILE A 312 -12.23 16.46 16.22
C ILE A 312 -11.23 17.54 15.79
N PRO A 313 -11.60 18.82 15.81
CA PRO A 313 -10.65 19.91 15.62
C PRO A 313 -9.52 19.86 16.67
N SER A 314 -8.29 20.10 16.27
CA SER A 314 -7.13 20.15 17.18
C SER A 314 -7.32 21.17 18.31
N THR A 315 -8.09 22.23 18.06
CA THR A 315 -8.47 23.28 19.02
C THR A 315 -9.40 22.79 20.14
N ALA A 316 -10.03 21.64 20.01
CA ALA A 316 -10.89 21.05 21.06
C ALA A 316 -10.10 20.27 22.12
N LEU A 317 -8.79 20.06 21.90
CA LEU A 317 -7.92 19.33 22.84
C LEU A 317 -7.53 20.21 24.03
N VAL A 318 -7.67 19.65 25.22
CA VAL A 318 -7.21 20.27 26.49
C VAL A 318 -6.07 19.42 27.02
N THR A 319 -4.90 20.03 27.15
CA THR A 319 -3.72 19.35 27.72
C THR A 319 -3.56 19.81 29.18
N GLY A 320 -3.67 18.90 30.10
CA GLY A 320 -3.56 19.19 31.53
C GLY A 320 -2.68 18.18 32.28
N ASN A 321 -2.57 18.33 33.59
CA ASN A 321 -1.77 17.44 34.44
C ASN A 321 -2.23 15.97 34.44
N GLN A 322 -3.42 15.69 33.94
CA GLN A 322 -3.98 14.34 33.82
C GLN A 322 -3.86 13.73 32.41
N GLY A 323 -3.10 14.39 31.51
CA GLY A 323 -2.94 14.02 30.12
C GLY A 323 -3.87 14.79 29.17
N THR A 324 -4.04 14.28 27.97
CA THR A 324 -4.90 14.90 26.95
C THR A 324 -6.36 14.53 27.19
N GLN A 325 -7.20 15.56 27.23
CA GLN A 325 -8.63 15.46 27.49
C GLN A 325 -9.42 16.27 26.47
N VAL A 326 -10.70 16.01 26.36
CA VAL A 326 -11.66 16.78 25.57
C VAL A 326 -12.80 17.22 26.46
N ALA A 327 -13.17 18.50 26.37
CA ALA A 327 -14.31 19.03 27.09
C ALA A 327 -15.61 18.70 26.34
N THR A 328 -16.48 17.93 26.97
CA THR A 328 -17.79 17.53 26.45
C THR A 328 -18.90 18.11 27.32
N LEU A 329 -20.11 18.19 26.79
CA LEU A 329 -21.30 18.63 27.52
C LEU A 329 -22.24 17.46 27.81
N ASP A 330 -22.75 17.44 29.03
CA ASP A 330 -23.86 16.55 29.40
C ASP A 330 -25.21 17.11 28.91
N SER A 331 -26.31 16.41 29.21
CA SER A 331 -27.67 16.83 28.88
C SER A 331 -28.10 18.12 29.56
N ASN A 332 -27.43 18.55 30.65
CA ASN A 332 -27.72 19.75 31.45
C ASN A 332 -26.76 20.91 31.11
N ASN A 333 -26.01 20.83 30.01
CA ASN A 333 -24.96 21.77 29.60
C ASN A 333 -23.86 21.95 30.67
N LYS A 334 -23.54 20.90 31.43
CA LYS A 334 -22.37 20.88 32.31
C LYS A 334 -21.18 20.27 31.60
N VAL A 335 -20.02 20.83 31.88
CA VAL A 335 -18.75 20.40 31.32
C VAL A 335 -18.29 19.07 31.94
N VAL A 336 -17.97 18.11 31.09
CA VAL A 336 -17.36 16.83 31.47
C VAL A 336 -16.05 16.69 30.72
N LEU A 337 -14.93 16.58 31.43
CA LEU A 337 -13.61 16.37 30.83
C LEU A 337 -13.42 14.85 30.64
N LYS A 338 -13.34 14.40 29.39
CA LYS A 338 -13.11 13.00 29.03
C LYS A 338 -11.65 12.80 28.61
N LYS A 339 -10.98 11.80 29.21
CA LYS A 339 -9.65 11.37 28.74
C LYS A 339 -9.79 10.71 27.39
N VAL A 340 -8.92 11.07 26.46
CA VAL A 340 -8.94 10.55 25.09
C VAL A 340 -7.60 9.92 24.72
N GLN A 341 -7.66 8.89 23.90
CA GLN A 341 -6.50 8.36 23.21
C GLN A 341 -6.48 8.95 21.80
N LEU A 342 -5.43 9.69 21.49
CA LEU A 342 -5.23 10.30 20.18
C LEU A 342 -4.72 9.26 19.20
N GLY A 343 -5.21 9.34 17.97
CA GLY A 343 -4.74 8.62 16.81
C GLY A 343 -3.79 9.48 15.98
N ARG A 344 -4.13 9.65 14.72
CA ARG A 344 -3.34 10.46 13.77
C ARG A 344 -3.65 11.94 13.93
N ASP A 345 -2.62 12.74 13.82
CA ASP A 345 -2.71 14.19 13.69
C ASP A 345 -2.80 14.54 12.19
N LEU A 346 -3.90 15.19 11.81
CA LEU A 346 -4.19 15.62 10.44
C LEU A 346 -3.90 17.13 10.25
N GLY A 347 -3.28 17.77 11.25
CA GLY A 347 -2.99 19.20 11.29
C GLY A 347 -4.13 19.98 11.91
N ASP A 348 -5.15 20.35 11.17
CA ASP A 348 -6.31 21.11 11.67
C ASP A 348 -7.26 20.25 12.52
N SER A 349 -7.16 18.94 12.44
CA SER A 349 -7.98 17.98 13.17
C SER A 349 -7.18 16.78 13.64
N VAL A 350 -7.67 16.10 14.67
CA VAL A 350 -7.03 14.95 15.27
C VAL A 350 -8.03 13.80 15.40
N GLU A 351 -7.60 12.59 15.06
CA GLU A 351 -8.39 11.39 15.28
C GLU A 351 -8.34 10.97 16.74
N VAL A 352 -9.49 10.56 17.25
CA VAL A 352 -9.63 9.97 18.59
C VAL A 352 -10.00 8.52 18.44
N ILE A 353 -9.11 7.63 18.94
CA ILE A 353 -9.26 6.17 18.89
C ILE A 353 -10.20 5.68 20.00
N ALA A 354 -10.14 6.31 21.18
CA ALA A 354 -10.94 5.91 22.33
C ALA A 354 -11.22 7.10 23.27
N GLY A 355 -12.32 7.01 24.00
CA GLY A 355 -12.71 8.01 25.00
C GLY A 355 -13.84 8.93 24.59
N LEU A 356 -14.26 8.93 23.31
CA LEU A 356 -15.39 9.70 22.80
C LEU A 356 -16.44 8.79 22.15
N SER A 357 -17.67 9.21 22.18
CA SER A 357 -18.77 8.64 21.42
C SER A 357 -19.18 9.60 20.28
N PRO A 358 -19.64 9.09 19.12
CA PRO A 358 -20.15 9.94 18.03
C PRO A 358 -21.30 10.86 18.44
N SER A 359 -21.98 10.57 19.56
CA SER A 359 -23.06 11.38 20.12
C SER A 359 -22.61 12.45 21.10
N ASP A 360 -21.33 12.51 21.43
CA ASP A 360 -20.81 13.48 22.41
C ASP A 360 -20.82 14.90 21.84
N ARG A 361 -21.24 15.86 22.65
CA ARG A 361 -21.24 17.28 22.31
C ARG A 361 -19.92 17.89 22.77
N ILE A 362 -19.01 18.13 21.84
CA ILE A 362 -17.64 18.61 22.11
C ILE A 362 -17.58 20.13 22.06
N ILE A 363 -16.87 20.72 23.01
CA ILE A 363 -16.60 22.17 23.04
C ILE A 363 -15.39 22.46 22.13
N ASN A 364 -15.57 23.37 21.17
CA ASN A 364 -14.47 23.90 20.37
C ASN A 364 -13.76 25.02 21.11
N ASN A 365 -12.43 24.98 21.14
CA ASN A 365 -11.60 26.00 21.79
C ASN A 365 -12.03 26.32 23.23
N PRO A 366 -12.04 25.34 24.15
CA PRO A 366 -12.47 25.58 25.52
C PRO A 366 -11.53 26.56 26.22
N PRO A 367 -12.08 27.58 26.96
CA PRO A 367 -11.27 28.49 27.77
C PRO A 367 -10.42 27.70 28.79
N GLU A 368 -9.21 28.14 29.06
CA GLU A 368 -8.30 27.47 30.04
C GLU A 368 -8.85 27.43 31.47
N THR A 369 -9.78 28.39 31.78
CA THR A 369 -10.45 28.49 33.09
C THR A 369 -11.59 27.49 33.26
N LEU A 370 -11.95 26.73 32.21
CA LEU A 370 -13.10 25.83 32.24
C LEU A 370 -12.79 24.57 33.04
N ALA A 371 -13.58 24.33 34.09
CA ALA A 371 -13.44 23.18 34.97
C ALA A 371 -14.57 22.16 34.77
N ALA A 372 -14.31 20.91 35.15
CA ALA A 372 -15.35 19.89 35.18
C ALA A 372 -16.49 20.28 36.15
N GLY A 373 -17.72 20.19 35.66
CA GLY A 373 -18.92 20.57 36.41
C GLY A 373 -19.43 22.00 36.19
N ASP A 374 -18.67 22.85 35.48
CA ASP A 374 -19.10 24.19 35.15
C ASP A 374 -20.30 24.16 34.19
N THR A 375 -21.26 25.07 34.45
CA THR A 375 -22.39 25.27 33.53
C THR A 375 -22.02 26.27 32.47
N VAL A 376 -22.25 25.92 31.22
CA VAL A 376 -21.93 26.78 30.06
C VAL A 376 -23.15 27.06 29.21
N ARG A 377 -23.12 28.17 28.49
CA ARG A 377 -24.11 28.49 27.48
C ARG A 377 -23.57 28.10 26.10
N VAL A 378 -24.34 27.34 25.36
CA VAL A 378 -23.97 27.01 23.98
C VAL A 378 -24.29 28.15 23.07
N ALA A 379 -23.30 28.65 22.32
CA ALA A 379 -23.52 29.66 21.29
C ALA A 379 -24.41 29.04 20.18
N ALA A 380 -25.41 29.78 19.71
CA ALA A 380 -26.15 29.36 18.53
C ALA A 380 -25.16 29.26 17.36
N ALA A 381 -25.21 28.16 16.62
CA ALA A 381 -24.32 27.94 15.47
C ALA A 381 -24.52 29.08 14.46
N THR A 382 -23.55 29.99 14.37
CA THR A 382 -23.50 30.96 13.28
C THR A 382 -23.08 30.14 12.02
N PRO A 383 -23.86 30.14 10.93
CA PRO A 383 -23.42 29.49 9.70
C PRO A 383 -22.11 30.14 9.26
N GLN A 384 -21.06 29.37 9.21
CA GLN A 384 -19.76 29.81 8.72
C GLN A 384 -19.94 30.22 7.26
N ALA A 385 -19.79 31.54 7.01
CA ALA A 385 -19.82 32.08 5.66
C ALA A 385 -18.83 31.30 4.80
N ALA A 386 -19.32 30.70 3.73
CA ALA A 386 -18.52 30.07 2.73
C ALA A 386 -17.38 31.01 2.31
N ALA A 387 -16.16 30.57 2.40
CA ALA A 387 -14.99 31.32 1.93
C ALA A 387 -15.26 31.78 0.48
N PRO A 388 -14.98 33.03 0.12
CA PRO A 388 -15.20 33.52 -1.23
C PRO A 388 -14.31 32.73 -2.18
N ALA A 389 -14.92 32.10 -3.20
CA ALA A 389 -14.23 31.42 -4.28
C ALA A 389 -13.21 32.40 -4.89
N SER A 390 -11.94 31.95 -4.92
CA SER A 390 -10.87 32.71 -5.57
C SER A 390 -11.22 32.96 -7.03
N PRO A 391 -11.07 34.18 -7.55
CA PRO A 391 -11.37 34.48 -8.94
C PRO A 391 -10.39 33.69 -9.85
N SER A 392 -10.96 32.94 -10.77
CA SER A 392 -10.24 32.29 -11.87
C SER A 392 -9.44 33.34 -12.64
N LYS A 393 -8.10 33.23 -12.63
CA LYS A 393 -7.24 33.99 -13.54
C LYS A 393 -7.50 33.55 -14.96
N THR A 394 -8.28 34.33 -15.69
CA THR A 394 -8.36 34.31 -17.14
C THR A 394 -7.03 34.84 -17.67
N SER A 395 -6.24 34.02 -18.30
CA SER A 395 -5.06 34.44 -19.08
C SER A 395 -5.55 34.97 -20.44
N PRO A 396 -5.07 36.13 -20.91
CA PRO A 396 -5.28 36.56 -22.30
C PRO A 396 -4.22 35.90 -23.20
N GLN A 397 -4.66 35.46 -24.34
CA GLN A 397 -4.06 35.14 -25.66
C GLN A 397 -2.53 34.89 -25.74
#